data_b6a74bfee8163ed9c9345d8a56367ca0
#
_entry.id   b6a74bfee8163ed9c9345d8a56367ca0
#
_cell.length_a   1.000
_cell.length_b   1.000
_cell.length_c   1.000
_cell.angle_alpha   90.00
_cell.angle_beta   90.00
_cell.angle_gamma   90.00
#
_symmetry.space_group_name_H-M   'P 1'
#
loop_
_entity.id
_entity.type
_entity.pdbx_description
1 polymer ?
#
loop_
_entity_poly.entity_id
_entity_poly.type
_entity_poly.pdbx_seq_one_letter_code
_entity_poly.pdbx_strand_id
1 'polypeptide(L)'
;LLWWIPTIFLVTYTAGLASIKDFAPHDLTWLNTYLVLIGLVVGPKAIFALFSSIGWFVRKFITHTHRNWGHYIGLLVGAFMVGTYIYGLTLGFSEVRVKHIDLAFDNLPTSFDGFKIVHVSDLHLGTFEGWREHILAAEMDSISEQQADQILFTGDIQNMRPQEVENLAHYLKKPMKGTIAVLGNHDYTYYVKGSP
;
A
#
# COMPACT_ATOMS: atom_id res chain seq x y z
N LEU A 1 -2.91 -32.97 3.80
CA LEU A 1 -2.45 -32.33 5.05
C LEU A 1 -1.69 -31.02 4.79
N LEU A 2 -0.59 -31.04 4.00
CA LEU A 2 0.23 -29.86 3.70
C LEU A 2 -0.56 -28.67 3.17
N TRP A 3 -1.58 -28.90 2.35
CA TRP A 3 -2.46 -27.86 1.82
C TRP A 3 -3.19 -27.04 2.89
N TRP A 4 -3.53 -27.66 4.01
CA TRP A 4 -4.32 -27.03 5.07
C TRP A 4 -3.48 -26.31 6.12
N ILE A 5 -2.18 -26.61 6.23
CA ILE A 5 -1.28 -25.99 7.22
C ILE A 5 -1.31 -24.46 7.16
N PRO A 6 -1.11 -23.80 6.00
CA PRO A 6 -1.15 -22.35 5.95
C PRO A 6 -2.53 -21.77 6.29
N THR A 7 -3.61 -22.50 5.96
CA THR A 7 -4.97 -22.07 6.27
C THR A 7 -5.23 -22.13 7.77
N ILE A 8 -4.87 -23.25 8.43
CA ILE A 8 -5.03 -23.42 9.88
C ILE A 8 -4.21 -22.35 10.62
N PHE A 9 -2.96 -22.13 10.18
CA PHE A 9 -2.10 -21.07 10.73
C PHE A 9 -2.77 -19.70 10.65
N LEU A 10 -3.30 -19.31 9.47
CA LEU A 10 -3.96 -18.01 9.28
C LEU A 10 -5.25 -17.90 10.10
N VAL A 11 -6.06 -18.96 10.21
CA VAL A 11 -7.26 -18.96 11.05
C VAL A 11 -6.89 -18.74 12.52
N THR A 12 -5.86 -19.43 13.00
CA THR A 12 -5.35 -19.24 14.36
C THR A 12 -4.82 -17.82 14.57
N TYR A 13 -4.09 -17.29 13.58
CA TYR A 13 -3.59 -15.93 13.63
C TYR A 13 -4.73 -14.90 13.66
N THR A 14 -5.77 -15.10 12.84
CA THR A 14 -7.00 -14.27 12.83
C THR A 14 -7.66 -14.26 14.22
N ALA A 15 -7.80 -15.43 14.85
CA ALA A 15 -8.37 -15.53 16.19
C ALA A 15 -7.50 -14.79 17.23
N GLY A 16 -6.18 -14.87 17.10
CA GLY A 16 -5.23 -14.11 17.93
C GLY A 16 -5.41 -12.60 17.77
N LEU A 17 -5.42 -12.10 16.55
CA LEU A 17 -5.62 -10.67 16.27
C LEU A 17 -7.01 -10.18 16.71
N ALA A 18 -8.06 -10.98 16.54
CA ALA A 18 -9.42 -10.66 16.97
C ALA A 18 -9.55 -10.54 18.50
N SER A 19 -8.62 -11.09 19.26
CA SER A 19 -8.57 -10.95 20.73
C SER A 19 -7.96 -9.62 21.20
N ILE A 20 -7.29 -8.88 20.32
CA ILE A 20 -6.68 -7.58 20.62
C ILE A 20 -7.80 -6.55 20.73
N LYS A 21 -7.87 -5.85 21.87
CA LYS A 21 -8.92 -4.85 22.12
C LYS A 21 -8.59 -3.46 21.55
N ASP A 22 -7.32 -3.21 21.26
CA ASP A 22 -6.86 -1.96 20.67
C ASP A 22 -6.78 -2.12 19.14
N PHE A 23 -7.62 -1.39 18.42
CA PHE A 23 -7.66 -1.44 16.95
C PHE A 23 -6.37 -0.90 16.32
N ALA A 24 -5.71 0.05 16.97
CA ALA A 24 -4.46 0.66 16.51
C ALA A 24 -3.35 0.51 17.56
N PRO A 25 -2.80 -0.70 17.78
CA PRO A 25 -1.73 -0.90 18.73
C PRO A 25 -0.46 -0.14 18.32
N HIS A 26 0.43 0.13 19.29
CA HIS A 26 1.70 0.79 19.01
C HIS A 26 2.58 0.00 18.04
N ASP A 27 2.57 -1.33 18.16
CA ASP A 27 3.30 -2.22 17.27
C ASP A 27 2.34 -2.86 16.26
N LEU A 28 2.41 -2.39 15.03
CA LEU A 28 1.62 -2.89 13.91
C LEU A 28 2.26 -4.09 13.19
N THR A 29 3.42 -4.56 13.64
CA THR A 29 4.17 -5.64 12.98
C THR A 29 3.31 -6.88 12.78
N TRP A 30 2.56 -7.28 13.82
CA TRP A 30 1.67 -8.44 13.74
C TRP A 30 0.56 -8.26 12.71
N LEU A 31 -0.09 -7.09 12.70
CA LEU A 31 -1.14 -6.79 11.74
C LEU A 31 -0.60 -6.75 10.31
N ASN A 32 0.51 -6.05 10.09
CA ASN A 32 1.14 -5.94 8.77
C ASN A 32 1.60 -7.32 8.26
N THR A 33 2.21 -8.14 9.12
CA THR A 33 2.60 -9.50 8.77
C THR A 33 1.39 -10.34 8.38
N TYR A 34 0.29 -10.24 9.12
CA TYR A 34 -0.96 -10.93 8.81
C TYR A 34 -1.52 -10.53 7.43
N LEU A 35 -1.55 -9.23 7.13
CA LEU A 35 -2.04 -8.73 5.83
C LEU A 35 -1.18 -9.25 4.66
N VAL A 36 0.14 -9.26 4.83
CA VAL A 36 1.06 -9.84 3.84
C VAL A 36 0.79 -11.34 3.65
N LEU A 37 0.63 -12.09 4.73
CA LEU A 37 0.36 -13.53 4.67
C LEU A 37 -1.00 -13.86 4.05
N ILE A 38 -2.03 -13.05 4.29
CA ILE A 38 -3.33 -13.21 3.60
C ILE A 38 -3.14 -13.07 2.09
N GLY A 39 -2.46 -12.04 1.62
CA GLY A 39 -2.19 -11.84 0.19
C GLY A 39 -1.43 -13.00 -0.44
N LEU A 40 -0.41 -13.54 0.26
CA LEU A 40 0.43 -14.64 -0.23
C LEU A 40 -0.23 -16.02 -0.17
N VAL A 41 -1.22 -16.22 0.70
CA VAL A 41 -1.81 -17.54 0.92
C VAL A 41 -3.24 -17.62 0.42
N VAL A 42 -4.10 -16.69 0.83
CA VAL A 42 -5.54 -16.81 0.56
C VAL A 42 -5.83 -16.54 -0.91
N GLY A 43 -5.26 -15.48 -1.49
CA GLY A 43 -5.47 -15.12 -2.89
C GLY A 43 -5.07 -16.24 -3.86
N PRO A 44 -3.82 -16.71 -3.84
CA PRO A 44 -3.37 -17.79 -4.72
C PRO A 44 -4.15 -19.11 -4.53
N LYS A 45 -4.53 -19.44 -3.27
CA LYS A 45 -5.34 -20.63 -3.01
C LYS A 45 -6.77 -20.49 -3.56
N ALA A 46 -7.39 -19.33 -3.45
CA ALA A 46 -8.70 -19.05 -4.00
C ALA A 46 -8.68 -19.16 -5.54
N ILE A 47 -7.68 -18.58 -6.19
CA ILE A 47 -7.47 -18.67 -7.63
C ILE A 47 -7.25 -20.14 -8.06
N PHE A 48 -6.38 -20.86 -7.36
CA PHE A 48 -6.17 -22.28 -7.64
C PHE A 48 -7.45 -23.10 -7.49
N ALA A 49 -8.22 -22.88 -6.42
CA ALA A 49 -9.49 -23.57 -6.18
C ALA A 49 -10.51 -23.26 -7.27
N LEU A 50 -10.61 -21.99 -7.68
CA LEU A 50 -11.53 -21.56 -8.75
C LEU A 50 -11.24 -22.29 -10.07
N PHE A 51 -10.00 -22.20 -10.57
CA PHE A 51 -9.63 -22.85 -11.83
C PHE A 51 -9.71 -24.37 -11.74
N SER A 52 -9.33 -24.96 -10.60
CA SER A 52 -9.45 -26.39 -10.35
C SER A 52 -10.90 -26.87 -10.40
N SER A 53 -11.82 -26.08 -9.85
CA SER A 53 -13.26 -26.39 -9.86
C SER A 53 -13.85 -26.28 -11.27
N ILE A 54 -13.48 -25.24 -12.01
CA ILE A 54 -13.86 -25.07 -13.42
C ILE A 54 -13.33 -26.25 -14.24
N GLY A 55 -12.06 -26.56 -14.09
CA GLY A 55 -11.44 -27.68 -14.82
C GLY A 55 -12.05 -29.05 -14.45
N TRP A 56 -12.43 -29.24 -13.19
CA TRP A 56 -13.18 -30.43 -12.76
C TRP A 56 -14.55 -30.52 -13.45
N PHE A 57 -15.29 -29.40 -13.51
CA PHE A 57 -16.59 -29.32 -14.19
C PHE A 57 -16.46 -29.66 -15.69
N VAL A 58 -15.53 -28.99 -16.39
CA VAL A 58 -15.26 -29.22 -17.82
C VAL A 58 -14.87 -30.69 -18.07
N ARG A 59 -13.96 -31.23 -17.25
CA ARG A 59 -13.56 -32.62 -17.34
C ARG A 59 -14.71 -33.58 -17.16
N LYS A 60 -15.56 -33.34 -16.17
CA LYS A 60 -16.66 -34.27 -15.82
C LYS A 60 -17.80 -34.23 -16.81
N PHE A 61 -18.19 -33.06 -17.30
CA PHE A 61 -19.44 -32.87 -18.04
C PHE A 61 -19.25 -32.59 -19.54
N ILE A 62 -18.04 -32.16 -19.97
CA ILE A 62 -17.82 -31.74 -21.36
C ILE A 62 -16.83 -32.65 -22.06
N THR A 63 -15.59 -32.77 -21.53
CA THR A 63 -14.51 -33.42 -22.26
C THR A 63 -14.29 -34.89 -21.90
N HIS A 64 -14.80 -35.32 -20.75
CA HIS A 64 -14.59 -36.68 -20.18
C HIS A 64 -13.13 -37.12 -20.12
N THR A 65 -12.17 -36.19 -20.04
CA THR A 65 -10.72 -36.48 -19.98
C THR A 65 -10.28 -36.91 -18.59
N HIS A 66 -9.14 -37.60 -18.51
CA HIS A 66 -8.57 -38.01 -17.20
C HIS A 66 -7.88 -36.88 -16.46
N ARG A 67 -7.39 -35.85 -17.18
CA ARG A 67 -6.58 -34.76 -16.58
C ARG A 67 -7.44 -33.51 -16.31
N ASN A 68 -7.27 -32.93 -15.14
CA ASN A 68 -7.85 -31.64 -14.80
C ASN A 68 -6.89 -30.50 -15.15
N TRP A 69 -7.03 -29.93 -16.34
CA TRP A 69 -6.20 -28.82 -16.81
C TRP A 69 -6.34 -27.57 -15.94
N GLY A 70 -7.46 -27.41 -15.23
CA GLY A 70 -7.68 -26.31 -14.30
C GLY A 70 -6.65 -26.25 -13.18
N HIS A 71 -6.07 -27.38 -12.75
CA HIS A 71 -5.00 -27.37 -11.77
C HIS A 71 -3.74 -26.66 -12.28
N TYR A 72 -3.35 -26.92 -13.53
CA TYR A 72 -2.15 -26.29 -14.12
C TYR A 72 -2.35 -24.80 -14.36
N ILE A 73 -3.53 -24.42 -14.90
CA ILE A 73 -3.90 -23.00 -15.09
C ILE A 73 -3.96 -22.28 -13.75
N GLY A 74 -4.63 -22.85 -12.76
CA GLY A 74 -4.74 -22.28 -11.42
C GLY A 74 -3.39 -22.11 -10.73
N LEU A 75 -2.47 -23.07 -10.92
CA LEU A 75 -1.11 -22.97 -10.39
C LEU A 75 -0.34 -21.84 -11.07
N LEU A 76 -0.40 -21.73 -12.40
CA LEU A 76 0.29 -20.68 -13.15
C LEU A 76 -0.22 -19.28 -12.78
N VAL A 77 -1.55 -19.09 -12.75
CA VAL A 77 -2.16 -17.82 -12.39
C VAL A 77 -1.89 -17.46 -10.93
N GLY A 78 -1.96 -18.45 -10.03
CA GLY A 78 -1.62 -18.26 -8.62
C GLY A 78 -0.15 -17.87 -8.41
N ALA A 79 0.78 -18.50 -9.13
CA ALA A 79 2.20 -18.14 -9.09
C ALA A 79 2.46 -16.72 -9.65
N PHE A 80 1.79 -16.35 -10.74
CA PHE A 80 1.84 -14.99 -11.29
C PHE A 80 1.31 -13.96 -10.27
N MET A 81 0.19 -14.27 -9.60
CA MET A 81 -0.36 -13.42 -8.55
C MET A 81 0.62 -13.21 -7.39
N VAL A 82 1.27 -14.28 -6.93
CA VAL A 82 2.32 -14.17 -5.89
C VAL A 82 3.47 -13.28 -6.35
N GLY A 83 3.94 -13.47 -7.59
CA GLY A 83 5.02 -12.67 -8.16
C GLY A 83 4.67 -11.17 -8.24
N THR A 84 3.47 -10.84 -8.73
CA THR A 84 2.99 -9.45 -8.79
C THR A 84 2.80 -8.84 -7.40
N TYR A 85 2.33 -9.62 -6.43
CA TYR A 85 2.17 -9.17 -5.06
C TYR A 85 3.51 -8.86 -4.40
N ILE A 86 4.50 -9.75 -4.54
CA ILE A 86 5.86 -9.52 -4.03
C ILE A 86 6.49 -8.31 -4.72
N TYR A 87 6.35 -8.19 -6.05
CA TYR A 87 6.82 -7.02 -6.79
C TYR A 87 6.22 -5.72 -6.25
N GLY A 88 4.89 -5.68 -6.02
CA GLY A 88 4.21 -4.50 -5.48
C GLY A 88 4.67 -4.13 -4.07
N LEU A 89 4.95 -5.12 -3.21
CA LEU A 89 5.44 -4.89 -1.84
C LEU A 89 6.91 -4.44 -1.76
N THR A 90 7.68 -4.66 -2.82
CA THR A 90 9.12 -4.40 -2.86
C THR A 90 9.46 -3.34 -3.90
N LEU A 91 9.78 -3.77 -5.10
CA LEU A 91 10.24 -2.88 -6.17
C LEU A 91 9.19 -1.84 -6.59
N GLY A 92 7.92 -2.24 -6.71
CA GLY A 92 6.84 -1.35 -7.10
C GLY A 92 6.57 -0.25 -6.06
N PHE A 93 6.68 -0.58 -4.77
CA PHE A 93 6.52 0.39 -3.69
C PHE A 93 7.69 1.40 -3.62
N SER A 94 8.89 1.00 -4.01
CA SER A 94 10.08 1.87 -3.96
C SER A 94 10.25 2.78 -5.18
N GLU A 95 9.37 2.69 -6.16
CA GLU A 95 9.48 3.48 -7.39
C GLU A 95 8.86 4.86 -7.23
N VAL A 96 9.69 5.87 -7.01
CA VAL A 96 9.26 7.29 -6.97
C VAL A 96 9.07 7.80 -8.40
N ARG A 97 7.88 8.33 -8.69
CA ARG A 97 7.56 8.88 -10.02
C ARG A 97 7.04 10.29 -9.92
N VAL A 98 7.64 11.21 -10.66
CA VAL A 98 7.14 12.57 -10.84
C VAL A 98 6.28 12.63 -12.11
N LYS A 99 5.05 13.13 -11.97
CA LYS A 99 4.16 13.37 -13.09
C LYS A 99 4.08 14.86 -13.37
N HIS A 100 4.50 15.28 -14.55
CA HIS A 100 4.37 16.67 -14.98
C HIS A 100 3.04 16.89 -15.70
N ILE A 101 2.36 17.98 -15.35
CA ILE A 101 1.07 18.38 -15.91
C ILE A 101 1.16 19.87 -16.19
N ASP A 102 1.02 20.25 -17.46
CA ASP A 102 0.95 21.66 -17.87
C ASP A 102 -0.51 22.12 -17.86
N LEU A 103 -0.78 23.20 -17.14
CA LEU A 103 -2.11 23.81 -17.05
C LEU A 103 -2.07 25.19 -17.69
N ALA A 104 -2.93 25.43 -18.67
CA ALA A 104 -3.09 26.74 -19.32
C ALA A 104 -4.43 27.36 -18.95
N PHE A 105 -4.40 28.64 -18.60
CA PHE A 105 -5.59 29.43 -18.26
C PHE A 105 -5.56 30.76 -19.03
N ASP A 106 -6.62 31.09 -19.75
CA ASP A 106 -6.68 32.29 -20.59
C ASP A 106 -6.61 33.61 -19.80
N ASN A 107 -7.02 33.59 -18.52
CA ASN A 107 -7.09 34.76 -17.65
C ASN A 107 -6.05 34.73 -16.51
N LEU A 108 -4.99 33.94 -16.63
CA LEU A 108 -3.97 33.87 -15.60
C LEU A 108 -3.12 35.17 -15.63
N PRO A 109 -2.91 35.83 -14.46
CA PRO A 109 -1.98 36.97 -14.40
C PRO A 109 -0.57 36.53 -14.84
N THR A 110 0.11 37.41 -15.58
CA THR A 110 1.45 37.12 -16.14
C THR A 110 2.50 36.76 -15.08
N SER A 111 2.30 37.17 -13.82
CA SER A 111 3.14 36.80 -12.70
C SER A 111 3.10 35.30 -12.36
N PHE A 112 2.13 34.57 -12.86
CA PHE A 112 2.00 33.12 -12.67
C PHE A 112 2.44 32.34 -13.93
N ASP A 113 2.92 32.99 -14.97
CA ASP A 113 3.47 32.28 -16.12
C ASP A 113 4.73 31.50 -15.72
N GLY A 114 4.74 30.20 -15.98
CA GLY A 114 5.78 29.29 -15.53
C GLY A 114 5.80 28.96 -14.04
N PHE A 115 4.78 29.36 -13.26
CA PHE A 115 4.68 29.06 -11.84
C PHE A 115 4.52 27.56 -11.59
N LYS A 116 5.42 26.99 -10.79
CA LYS A 116 5.49 25.56 -10.53
C LYS A 116 4.86 25.20 -9.18
N ILE A 117 3.93 24.28 -9.21
CA ILE A 117 3.31 23.71 -8.02
C ILE A 117 3.70 22.24 -7.92
N VAL A 118 4.24 21.83 -6.79
CA VAL A 118 4.34 20.40 -6.44
C VAL A 118 3.13 20.06 -5.56
N HIS A 119 2.36 19.09 -5.99
CA HIS A 119 1.23 18.54 -5.24
C HIS A 119 1.61 17.19 -4.65
N VAL A 120 1.48 17.07 -3.34
CA VAL A 120 1.76 15.86 -2.55
C VAL A 120 0.51 15.51 -1.75
N SER A 121 0.20 14.22 -1.63
CA SER A 121 -0.91 13.71 -0.84
C SER A 121 -0.56 12.34 -0.28
N ASP A 122 -1.25 11.92 0.78
CA ASP A 122 -1.27 10.53 1.26
C ASP A 122 0.13 9.98 1.58
N LEU A 123 0.95 10.75 2.29
CA LEU A 123 2.31 10.31 2.67
C LEU A 123 2.29 9.10 3.58
N HIS A 124 1.31 9.01 4.49
CA HIS A 124 1.18 7.87 5.40
C HIS A 124 2.52 7.43 6.01
N LEU A 125 3.19 8.34 6.71
CA LEU A 125 4.58 8.21 7.17
C LEU A 125 4.89 6.90 7.89
N GLY A 126 3.92 6.35 8.63
CA GLY A 126 4.08 5.06 9.30
C GLY A 126 4.40 3.89 8.38
N THR A 127 4.12 4.01 7.07
CA THR A 127 4.49 2.99 6.08
C THR A 127 5.97 2.95 5.76
N PHE A 128 6.69 4.05 6.08
CA PHE A 128 8.13 4.19 5.80
C PHE A 128 9.01 3.87 7.01
N GLU A 129 8.46 3.65 8.20
CA GLU A 129 9.27 3.36 9.38
C GLU A 129 10.20 2.15 9.18
N GLY A 130 11.42 2.26 9.72
CA GLY A 130 12.44 1.22 9.69
C GLY A 130 13.16 1.12 8.32
N TRP A 131 13.18 -0.06 7.74
CA TRP A 131 13.99 -0.32 6.53
C TRP A 131 13.53 0.45 5.27
N ARG A 132 12.34 1.06 5.29
CA ARG A 132 11.78 1.83 4.17
C ARG A 132 12.09 3.33 4.22
N GLU A 133 12.73 3.82 5.26
CA GLU A 133 13.06 5.25 5.40
C GLU A 133 13.85 5.82 4.22
N HIS A 134 14.66 5.00 3.56
CA HIS A 134 15.39 5.40 2.36
C HIS A 134 14.47 5.75 1.18
N ILE A 135 13.25 5.19 1.11
CA ILE A 135 12.25 5.50 0.08
C ILE A 135 11.67 6.88 0.37
N LEU A 136 11.30 7.16 1.62
CA LEU A 136 10.86 8.50 2.03
C LEU A 136 11.93 9.56 1.74
N ALA A 137 13.20 9.26 2.03
CA ALA A 137 14.30 10.15 1.69
C ALA A 137 14.34 10.46 0.18
N ALA A 138 14.23 9.43 -0.67
CA ALA A 138 14.20 9.60 -2.12
C ALA A 138 12.97 10.40 -2.60
N GLU A 139 11.80 10.23 -1.99
CA GLU A 139 10.61 11.05 -2.28
C GLU A 139 10.85 12.53 -1.91
N MET A 140 11.42 12.79 -0.75
CA MET A 140 11.71 14.14 -0.30
C MET A 140 12.80 14.83 -1.15
N ASP A 141 13.80 14.08 -1.60
CA ASP A 141 14.80 14.56 -2.55
C ASP A 141 14.13 14.89 -3.90
N SER A 142 13.27 14.01 -4.39
CA SER A 142 12.51 14.23 -5.63
C SER A 142 11.64 15.49 -5.57
N ILE A 143 10.97 15.77 -4.43
CA ILE A 143 10.21 17.02 -4.23
C ILE A 143 11.15 18.23 -4.30
N SER A 144 12.31 18.16 -3.63
CA SER A 144 13.29 19.24 -3.61
C SER A 144 13.86 19.53 -5.00
N GLU A 145 14.08 18.52 -5.81
CA GLU A 145 14.61 18.64 -7.18
C GLU A 145 13.64 19.37 -8.13
N GLN A 146 12.33 19.37 -7.83
CA GLN A 146 11.37 20.09 -8.66
C GLN A 146 11.53 21.61 -8.60
N GLN A 147 12.17 22.15 -7.55
CA GLN A 147 12.33 23.59 -7.35
C GLN A 147 11.02 24.35 -7.53
N ALA A 148 9.97 23.86 -6.85
CA ALA A 148 8.63 24.42 -6.94
C ALA A 148 8.55 25.81 -6.27
N ASP A 149 7.73 26.68 -6.85
CA ASP A 149 7.38 27.97 -6.24
C ASP A 149 6.47 27.79 -5.03
N GLN A 150 5.60 26.75 -5.09
CA GLN A 150 4.69 26.38 -4.00
C GLN A 150 4.53 24.87 -3.91
N ILE A 151 4.46 24.37 -2.67
CA ILE A 151 4.10 22.99 -2.38
C ILE A 151 2.69 22.99 -1.77
N LEU A 152 1.83 22.14 -2.29
CA LEU A 152 0.49 21.87 -1.76
C LEU A 152 0.45 20.45 -1.21
N PHE A 153 -0.04 20.31 0.01
CA PHE A 153 -0.21 19.01 0.65
C PHE A 153 -1.70 18.79 1.00
N THR A 154 -2.30 17.74 0.46
CA THR A 154 -3.74 17.52 0.58
C THR A 154 -4.13 16.46 1.60
N GLY A 155 -3.29 16.28 2.62
CA GLY A 155 -3.62 15.51 3.82
C GLY A 155 -3.08 14.07 3.83
N ASP A 156 -3.44 13.37 4.90
CA ASP A 156 -3.00 12.02 5.21
C ASP A 156 -1.46 11.90 5.37
N ILE A 157 -0.92 12.76 6.25
CA ILE A 157 0.52 12.71 6.59
C ILE A 157 0.85 11.51 7.46
N GLN A 158 -0.02 11.17 8.39
CA GLN A 158 0.14 9.99 9.26
C GLN A 158 -0.68 8.81 8.77
N ASN A 159 -0.24 7.61 9.13
CA ASN A 159 -1.01 6.40 8.83
C ASN A 159 -2.04 6.12 9.94
N MET A 160 -1.60 6.05 11.19
CA MET A 160 -2.45 5.72 12.33
C MET A 160 -2.24 6.67 13.51
N ARG A 161 -1.03 7.16 13.75
CA ARG A 161 -0.64 7.84 14.99
C ARG A 161 0.24 9.07 14.75
N PRO A 162 0.10 10.12 15.57
CA PRO A 162 0.96 11.31 15.49
C PRO A 162 2.45 11.02 15.69
N GLN A 163 2.81 9.97 16.44
CA GLN A 163 4.20 9.58 16.68
C GLN A 163 4.95 9.24 15.39
N GLU A 164 4.26 8.72 14.38
CA GLU A 164 4.83 8.45 13.05
C GLU A 164 5.39 9.74 12.42
N VAL A 165 4.66 10.84 12.57
CA VAL A 165 5.10 12.15 12.10
C VAL A 165 6.31 12.64 12.90
N GLU A 166 6.27 12.51 14.22
CA GLU A 166 7.38 12.94 15.10
C GLU A 166 8.68 12.19 14.75
N ASN A 167 8.60 10.87 14.57
CA ASN A 167 9.75 10.02 14.24
C ASN A 167 10.40 10.41 12.91
N LEU A 168 9.61 10.75 11.90
CA LEU A 168 10.07 10.99 10.54
C LEU A 168 10.07 12.46 10.11
N ALA A 169 9.67 13.39 11.00
CA ALA A 169 9.61 14.84 10.72
C ALA A 169 10.94 15.42 10.20
N HIS A 170 12.06 14.83 10.54
CA HIS A 170 13.37 15.31 10.11
C HIS A 170 13.56 15.21 8.59
N TYR A 171 12.94 14.24 7.91
CA TYR A 171 12.93 14.14 6.45
C TYR A 171 12.12 15.27 5.79
N LEU A 172 11.03 15.72 6.44
CA LEU A 172 10.08 16.68 5.88
C LEU A 172 10.55 18.15 6.01
N LYS A 173 11.31 18.47 7.04
CA LYS A 173 11.61 19.86 7.46
C LYS A 173 12.14 20.77 6.35
N LYS A 174 13.01 20.26 5.50
CA LYS A 174 13.62 21.04 4.41
C LYS A 174 12.79 20.98 3.13
N PRO A 175 12.44 19.78 2.61
CA PRO A 175 11.67 19.66 1.37
C PRO A 175 10.29 20.29 1.44
N MET A 176 9.62 20.16 2.58
CA MET A 176 8.24 20.63 2.79
C MET A 176 8.13 22.03 3.40
N LYS A 177 9.24 22.79 3.44
CA LYS A 177 9.20 24.16 4.00
C LYS A 177 8.32 25.07 3.16
N GLY A 178 7.39 25.80 3.83
CA GLY A 178 6.46 26.70 3.16
C GLY A 178 5.25 26.04 2.48
N THR A 179 5.03 24.75 2.76
CA THR A 179 3.88 24.00 2.27
C THR A 179 2.57 24.61 2.78
N ILE A 180 1.60 24.74 1.89
CA ILE A 180 0.18 24.98 2.25
C ILE A 180 -0.46 23.59 2.36
N ALA A 181 -1.04 23.29 3.53
CA ALA A 181 -1.58 21.98 3.83
C ALA A 181 -3.04 22.04 4.26
N VAL A 182 -3.77 20.97 3.96
CA VAL A 182 -5.07 20.64 4.56
C VAL A 182 -4.98 19.27 5.22
N LEU A 183 -5.88 18.95 6.13
CA LEU A 183 -5.92 17.66 6.80
C LEU A 183 -6.74 16.67 5.97
N GLY A 184 -6.24 15.43 5.90
CA GLY A 184 -6.96 14.27 5.39
C GLY A 184 -7.66 13.50 6.51
N ASN A 185 -8.35 12.41 6.17
CA ASN A 185 -9.12 11.65 7.16
C ASN A 185 -8.25 10.91 8.19
N HIS A 186 -7.03 10.50 7.82
CA HIS A 186 -6.09 9.87 8.75
C HIS A 186 -5.52 10.87 9.77
N ASP A 187 -5.43 12.15 9.42
CA ASP A 187 -4.87 13.19 10.29
C ASP A 187 -5.76 13.51 11.49
N TYR A 188 -7.04 13.15 11.45
CA TYR A 188 -7.98 13.32 12.58
C TYR A 188 -7.85 12.22 13.66
N THR A 189 -7.02 11.21 13.48
CA THR A 189 -6.73 10.15 14.48
C THR A 189 -7.95 9.44 15.08
N TYR A 190 -9.07 9.36 14.39
CA TYR A 190 -10.32 8.73 14.87
C TYR A 190 -10.16 7.29 15.37
N TYR A 191 -9.07 6.62 14.98
CA TYR A 191 -8.81 5.22 15.30
C TYR A 191 -8.07 5.03 16.62
N VAL A 192 -7.53 6.11 17.23
CA VAL A 192 -6.70 6.07 18.42
C VAL A 192 -7.48 6.58 19.62
N LYS A 193 -7.63 5.74 20.64
CA LYS A 193 -8.25 6.17 21.91
C LYS A 193 -7.36 7.20 22.60
N GLY A 194 -7.95 8.35 22.97
CA GLY A 194 -7.24 9.42 23.68
C GLY A 194 -6.51 10.41 22.76
N SER A 195 -6.77 10.40 21.43
CA SER A 195 -6.43 11.53 20.60
C SER A 195 -7.27 12.75 20.97
N PRO A 196 -6.72 13.97 20.87
CA PRO A 196 -7.41 15.22 21.22
C PRO A 196 -8.68 15.44 20.41
#